data_354a96033c6355a4d494f6ab81d623ea
#
_entry.id   354a96033c6355a4d494f6ab81d623ea
#
_cell.length_a   1.000
_cell.length_b   1.000
_cell.length_c   1.000
_cell.angle_alpha   90.00
_cell.angle_beta   90.00
_cell.angle_gamma   90.00
#
_symmetry.space_group_name_H-M   'P 1'
#
loop_
_entity.id
_entity.type
_entity.pdbx_description
1 polymer ?
#
loop_
_entity_poly.entity_id
_entity_poly.type
_entity_poly.pdbx_seq_one_letter_code
_entity_poly.pdbx_strand_id
1 'polypeptide(L)'
;MSSTPNVTCATPEGAAWLASTGTYPRSTLANWQEHPDAPLVLPCGTVFDVVSAPVVFGRRMLDRLWDEGPGSGPVAVFRGRMLLFAAPGTAQRLPSLLTWEEWGGGHGSRTAAVPPLLCHGTGDAVTVPALSGGDSPTPGGSRWLVAPDTRHPWLPGPEVVLWAAVRAARAAVRISIFPPADQDAKVYDVSRRR
;
A
#
# COMPACT_ATOMS: atom_id res chain seq x y z
N MET A 1 10.61 -24.05 4.83
CA MET A 1 10.65 -22.57 4.97
C MET A 1 11.28 -22.03 3.70
N SER A 2 10.46 -21.74 2.71
CA SER A 2 10.93 -21.21 1.41
C SER A 2 10.87 -19.69 1.49
N SER A 3 12.02 -19.06 1.75
CA SER A 3 12.18 -17.63 1.55
C SER A 3 12.00 -17.34 0.06
N THR A 4 10.87 -16.75 -0.30
CA THR A 4 10.67 -16.19 -1.63
C THR A 4 11.73 -15.09 -1.81
N PRO A 5 12.59 -15.16 -2.85
CA PRO A 5 13.56 -14.10 -3.11
C PRO A 5 12.78 -12.80 -3.31
N ASN A 6 13.18 -11.76 -2.59
CA ASN A 6 12.61 -10.42 -2.72
C ASN A 6 13.02 -9.88 -4.10
N VAL A 7 12.20 -10.16 -5.11
CA VAL A 7 12.46 -9.76 -6.50
C VAL A 7 12.19 -8.27 -6.60
N THR A 8 13.24 -7.47 -6.60
CA THR A 8 13.17 -6.01 -6.73
C THR A 8 12.98 -5.52 -8.15
N CYS A 9 13.12 -6.41 -9.15
CA CYS A 9 12.98 -6.13 -10.57
C CYS A 9 11.81 -6.91 -11.15
N ALA A 10 11.07 -6.30 -12.07
CA ALA A 10 10.02 -7.00 -12.80
C ALA A 10 10.63 -8.04 -13.77
N THR A 11 10.03 -9.22 -13.83
CA THR A 11 10.40 -10.23 -14.84
C THR A 11 9.82 -9.86 -16.21
N PRO A 12 10.30 -10.48 -17.31
CA PRO A 12 9.68 -10.29 -18.64
C PRO A 12 8.19 -10.60 -18.65
N GLU A 13 7.73 -11.61 -17.89
CA GLU A 13 6.32 -11.97 -17.75
C GLU A 13 5.53 -10.90 -16.99
N GLY A 14 6.10 -10.37 -15.92
CA GLY A 14 5.52 -9.27 -15.16
C GLY A 14 5.46 -7.98 -15.97
N ALA A 15 6.49 -7.68 -16.76
CA ALA A 15 6.49 -6.56 -17.69
C ALA A 15 5.39 -6.69 -18.75
N ALA A 16 5.20 -7.92 -19.31
CA ALA A 16 4.12 -8.19 -20.25
C ALA A 16 2.74 -7.98 -19.62
N TRP A 17 2.56 -8.37 -18.35
CA TRP A 17 1.33 -8.08 -17.61
C TRP A 17 1.08 -6.58 -17.46
N LEU A 18 2.09 -5.80 -17.05
CA LEU A 18 1.96 -4.34 -16.96
C LEU A 18 1.63 -3.70 -18.31
N ALA A 19 2.28 -4.15 -19.39
CA ALA A 19 2.05 -3.63 -20.73
C ALA A 19 0.65 -3.96 -21.27
N SER A 20 0.01 -5.03 -20.77
CA SER A 20 -1.35 -5.44 -21.20
C SER A 20 -2.44 -4.43 -20.83
N THR A 21 -2.16 -3.46 -19.95
CA THR A 21 -3.07 -2.36 -19.63
C THR A 21 -3.25 -1.37 -20.80
N GLY A 22 -2.27 -1.30 -21.70
CA GLY A 22 -2.26 -0.37 -22.83
C GLY A 22 -2.85 -0.98 -24.09
N THR A 23 -3.22 -0.11 -25.04
CA THR A 23 -3.79 -0.53 -26.34
C THR A 23 -2.74 -1.24 -27.22
N TYR A 24 -1.47 -0.94 -27.04
CA TYR A 24 -0.37 -1.45 -27.85
C TYR A 24 0.74 -2.09 -27.00
N PRO A 25 0.50 -3.27 -26.37
CA PRO A 25 1.42 -3.87 -25.41
C PRO A 25 2.84 -4.10 -25.96
N ARG A 26 2.96 -4.53 -27.23
CA ARG A 26 4.29 -4.79 -27.87
C ARG A 26 5.10 -3.51 -28.02
N SER A 27 4.48 -2.42 -28.48
CA SER A 27 5.16 -1.12 -28.63
C SER A 27 5.54 -0.54 -27.27
N THR A 28 4.68 -0.72 -26.26
CA THR A 28 4.94 -0.33 -24.88
C THR A 28 6.18 -1.05 -24.34
N LEU A 29 6.25 -2.38 -24.52
CA LEU A 29 7.42 -3.16 -24.09
C LEU A 29 8.70 -2.74 -24.79
N ALA A 30 8.66 -2.49 -26.10
CA ALA A 30 9.82 -2.02 -26.86
C ALA A 30 10.32 -0.65 -26.32
N ASN A 31 9.42 0.28 -26.08
CA ASN A 31 9.76 1.58 -25.49
C ASN A 31 10.39 1.44 -24.10
N TRP A 32 9.88 0.54 -23.25
CA TRP A 32 10.46 0.30 -21.91
C TRP A 32 11.83 -0.36 -21.98
N GLN A 33 12.10 -1.18 -22.99
CA GLN A 33 13.43 -1.78 -23.23
C GLN A 33 14.46 -0.72 -23.66
N GLU A 34 14.02 0.30 -24.42
CA GLU A 34 14.87 1.42 -24.81
C GLU A 34 15.16 2.38 -23.63
N HIS A 35 14.24 2.43 -22.64
CA HIS A 35 14.35 3.31 -21.48
C HIS A 35 14.16 2.54 -20.16
N PRO A 36 15.07 1.62 -19.80
CA PRO A 36 14.87 0.67 -18.70
C PRO A 36 14.77 1.33 -17.32
N ASP A 37 15.32 2.52 -17.14
CA ASP A 37 15.33 3.25 -15.87
C ASP A 37 14.24 4.33 -15.77
N ALA A 38 13.40 4.46 -16.79
CA ALA A 38 12.32 5.42 -16.78
C ALA A 38 11.13 4.92 -15.98
N PRO A 39 10.49 5.78 -15.15
CA PRO A 39 9.22 5.45 -14.52
C PRO A 39 8.15 5.15 -15.57
N LEU A 40 7.24 4.24 -15.24
CA LEU A 40 6.17 3.82 -16.13
C LEU A 40 4.86 4.52 -15.77
N VAL A 41 4.10 4.93 -16.76
CA VAL A 41 2.72 5.40 -16.60
C VAL A 41 1.77 4.32 -17.07
N LEU A 42 0.91 3.84 -16.17
CA LEU A 42 0.04 2.70 -16.40
C LEU A 42 -1.43 3.11 -16.23
N PRO A 43 -2.30 2.89 -17.23
CA PRO A 43 -3.73 3.07 -17.08
C PRO A 43 -4.31 2.02 -16.13
N CYS A 44 -5.26 2.44 -15.28
CA CYS A 44 -5.97 1.60 -14.32
C CYS A 44 -7.37 1.19 -14.81
N GLY A 45 -7.97 0.22 -14.14
CA GLY A 45 -9.38 -0.14 -14.28
C GLY A 45 -9.68 -1.32 -15.19
N THR A 46 -8.76 -1.75 -16.05
CA THR A 46 -8.98 -2.87 -16.97
C THR A 46 -8.32 -4.16 -16.48
N VAL A 47 -7.04 -4.10 -16.18
CA VAL A 47 -6.23 -5.26 -15.75
C VAL A 47 -6.05 -5.25 -14.24
N PHE A 48 -5.94 -4.08 -13.67
CA PHE A 48 -5.84 -3.84 -12.22
C PHE A 48 -6.36 -2.46 -11.86
N ASP A 49 -6.70 -2.30 -10.60
CA ASP A 49 -6.80 -1.02 -9.93
C ASP A 49 -5.58 -0.80 -9.03
N VAL A 50 -5.37 0.44 -8.57
CA VAL A 50 -4.30 0.73 -7.62
C VAL A 50 -4.86 1.50 -6.42
N VAL A 51 -4.54 1.00 -5.23
CA VAL A 51 -4.82 1.71 -3.97
C VAL A 51 -3.52 2.30 -3.46
N SER A 52 -3.49 3.63 -3.38
CA SER A 52 -2.33 4.40 -2.94
C SER A 52 -2.51 4.87 -1.50
N ALA A 53 -1.55 4.53 -0.64
CA ALA A 53 -1.52 4.88 0.77
C ALA A 53 -0.23 5.66 1.11
N PRO A 54 -0.23 6.48 2.18
CA PRO A 54 1.02 6.99 2.74
C PRO A 54 1.96 5.83 3.06
N VAL A 55 3.26 5.94 2.74
CA VAL A 55 4.20 4.81 2.78
C VAL A 55 4.26 4.11 4.14
N VAL A 56 4.21 4.87 5.24
CA VAL A 56 4.26 4.31 6.61
C VAL A 56 3.01 3.47 6.91
N PHE A 57 1.83 3.96 6.50
CA PHE A 57 0.59 3.24 6.68
C PHE A 57 0.49 2.03 5.75
N GLY A 58 0.86 2.22 4.48
CA GLY A 58 0.90 1.14 3.49
C GLY A 58 1.82 0.00 3.91
N ARG A 59 2.95 0.30 4.56
CA ARG A 59 3.85 -0.72 5.11
C ARG A 59 3.14 -1.59 6.15
N ARG A 60 2.39 -0.98 7.06
CA ARG A 60 1.59 -1.71 8.06
C ARG A 60 0.50 -2.57 7.41
N MET A 61 -0.14 -2.06 6.34
CA MET A 61 -1.10 -2.86 5.57
C MET A 61 -0.43 -4.08 4.96
N LEU A 62 0.76 -3.90 4.37
CA LEU A 62 1.53 -4.95 3.72
C LEU A 62 1.95 -6.03 4.73
N ASP A 63 2.45 -5.62 5.90
CA ASP A 63 2.81 -6.53 6.98
C ASP A 63 1.60 -7.39 7.40
N ARG A 64 0.40 -6.78 7.50
CA ARG A 64 -0.84 -7.54 7.80
C ARG A 64 -1.22 -8.52 6.70
N LEU A 65 -1.09 -8.11 5.44
CA LEU A 65 -1.37 -9.00 4.30
C LEU A 65 -0.45 -10.22 4.27
N TRP A 66 0.80 -10.06 4.69
CA TRP A 66 1.79 -11.16 4.71
C TRP A 66 1.70 -12.03 5.95
N ASP A 67 1.47 -11.45 7.13
CA ASP A 67 1.48 -12.18 8.40
C ASP A 67 0.16 -12.91 8.67
N GLU A 68 -0.96 -12.29 8.32
CA GLU A 68 -2.30 -12.76 8.70
C GLU A 68 -3.24 -12.95 7.49
N GLY A 69 -2.85 -12.45 6.31
CA GLY A 69 -3.68 -12.39 5.12
C GLY A 69 -3.23 -13.34 4.00
N PRO A 70 -3.90 -13.23 2.83
CA PRO A 70 -3.64 -14.09 1.68
C PRO A 70 -2.41 -13.67 0.85
N GLY A 71 -1.70 -12.62 1.25
CA GLY A 71 -0.64 -12.00 0.47
C GLY A 71 -1.06 -10.66 -0.16
N SER A 72 -0.17 -10.03 -0.93
CA SER A 72 -0.39 -8.66 -1.41
C SER A 72 -0.52 -8.51 -2.92
N GLY A 73 -0.05 -9.47 -3.72
CA GLY A 73 0.23 -9.20 -5.12
C GLY A 73 1.38 -8.19 -5.32
N PRO A 74 1.52 -7.57 -6.49
CA PRO A 74 2.54 -6.57 -6.75
C PRO A 74 2.34 -5.32 -5.89
N VAL A 75 3.46 -4.75 -5.40
CA VAL A 75 3.47 -3.54 -4.57
C VAL A 75 4.68 -2.70 -4.93
N ALA A 76 4.46 -1.40 -5.13
CA ALA A 76 5.52 -0.44 -5.37
C ALA A 76 5.51 0.72 -4.37
N VAL A 77 6.63 1.42 -4.26
CA VAL A 77 6.71 2.74 -3.62
C VAL A 77 7.08 3.76 -4.69
N PHE A 78 6.34 4.84 -4.75
CA PHE A 78 6.61 5.95 -5.66
C PHE A 78 6.33 7.27 -4.95
N ARG A 79 7.33 8.16 -4.89
CA ARG A 79 7.25 9.50 -4.29
C ARG A 79 6.58 9.53 -2.91
N GLY A 80 7.02 8.64 -2.01
CA GLY A 80 6.52 8.58 -0.63
C GLY A 80 5.15 7.96 -0.44
N ARG A 81 4.57 7.39 -1.50
CA ARG A 81 3.33 6.62 -1.44
C ARG A 81 3.56 5.16 -1.78
N MET A 82 2.88 4.29 -1.08
CA MET A 82 2.82 2.88 -1.42
C MET A 82 1.64 2.64 -2.36
N LEU A 83 1.90 1.92 -3.43
CA LEU A 83 0.96 1.55 -4.47
C LEU A 83 0.68 0.05 -4.37
N LEU A 84 -0.51 -0.33 -3.93
CA LEU A 84 -0.97 -1.71 -3.88
C LEU A 84 -1.79 -1.97 -5.14
N PHE A 85 -1.37 -2.95 -5.93
CA PHE A 85 -2.12 -3.41 -7.08
C PHE A 85 -3.26 -4.31 -6.60
N ALA A 86 -4.46 -4.05 -7.06
CA ALA A 86 -5.69 -4.69 -6.64
C ALA A 86 -6.53 -5.15 -7.83
N ALA A 87 -7.47 -6.04 -7.59
CA ALA A 87 -8.39 -6.51 -8.63
C ALA A 87 -9.23 -5.36 -9.20
N PRO A 88 -9.54 -5.39 -10.51
CA PRO A 88 -10.41 -4.39 -11.12
C PRO A 88 -11.74 -4.24 -10.38
N GLY A 89 -12.24 -3.00 -10.24
CA GLY A 89 -13.44 -2.66 -9.47
C GLY A 89 -13.17 -2.36 -7.99
N THR A 90 -11.95 -2.60 -7.50
CA THR A 90 -11.57 -2.27 -6.12
C THR A 90 -11.65 -0.76 -5.86
N ALA A 91 -11.18 0.05 -6.80
CA ALA A 91 -11.17 1.51 -6.66
C ALA A 91 -12.58 2.10 -6.49
N GLN A 92 -13.57 1.51 -7.11
CA GLN A 92 -14.97 1.96 -7.01
C GLN A 92 -15.64 1.50 -5.71
N ARG A 93 -15.33 0.29 -5.24
CA ARG A 93 -16.01 -0.33 -4.09
C ARG A 93 -15.39 0.03 -2.76
N LEU A 94 -14.08 0.15 -2.69
CA LEU A 94 -13.35 0.37 -1.44
C LEU A 94 -13.79 1.61 -0.66
N PRO A 95 -14.01 2.80 -1.29
CA PRO A 95 -14.48 3.98 -0.55
C PRO A 95 -15.82 3.75 0.15
N SER A 96 -16.76 3.10 -0.52
CA SER A 96 -18.06 2.77 0.08
C SER A 96 -17.93 1.79 1.24
N LEU A 97 -17.08 0.78 1.12
CA LEU A 97 -16.82 -0.19 2.19
C LEU A 97 -16.16 0.47 3.41
N LEU A 98 -15.23 1.39 3.22
CA LEU A 98 -14.64 2.18 4.30
C LEU A 98 -15.70 2.99 5.04
N THR A 99 -16.60 3.66 4.30
CA THR A 99 -17.71 4.41 4.89
C THR A 99 -18.67 3.50 5.69
N TRP A 100 -18.97 2.30 5.19
CA TRP A 100 -19.79 1.34 5.92
C TRP A 100 -19.16 0.86 7.22
N GLU A 101 -17.85 0.62 7.23
CA GLU A 101 -17.09 0.28 8.45
C GLU A 101 -17.13 1.42 9.47
N GLU A 102 -17.17 2.68 9.03
CA GLU A 102 -17.34 3.84 9.91
C GLU A 102 -18.71 3.81 10.62
N TRP A 103 -19.77 3.53 9.89
CA TRP A 103 -21.14 3.58 10.41
C TRP A 103 -21.50 2.34 11.25
N GLY A 104 -20.95 1.18 10.90
CA GLY A 104 -21.22 -0.09 11.61
C GLY A 104 -20.48 -0.26 12.94
N GLY A 105 -19.46 0.52 13.18
CA GLY A 105 -18.60 0.42 14.35
C GLY A 105 -18.94 1.38 15.48
N GLY A 106 -20.10 1.32 16.14
CA GLY A 106 -20.52 2.22 17.24
C GLY A 106 -19.38 2.87 18.05
N HIS A 107 -19.59 4.03 18.63
CA HIS A 107 -18.74 4.89 19.49
C HIS A 107 -17.24 4.55 19.54
N GLY A 108 -16.51 4.92 18.48
CA GLY A 108 -15.07 4.64 18.33
C GLY A 108 -14.78 4.15 16.91
N SER A 109 -15.04 5.01 15.91
CA SER A 109 -14.87 4.69 14.49
C SER A 109 -13.53 3.97 14.22
N ARG A 110 -13.64 2.71 13.81
CA ARG A 110 -12.47 1.85 13.49
C ARG A 110 -11.67 2.34 12.30
N THR A 111 -12.30 3.16 11.47
CA THR A 111 -11.74 3.73 10.25
C THR A 111 -11.24 5.16 10.43
N ALA A 112 -11.62 5.86 11.53
CA ALA A 112 -11.11 7.20 11.82
C ALA A 112 -9.58 7.28 11.89
N ALA A 113 -8.91 6.15 12.12
CA ALA A 113 -7.44 6.04 12.10
C ALA A 113 -6.87 5.61 10.74
N VAL A 114 -7.71 5.32 9.73
CA VAL A 114 -7.27 5.04 8.37
C VAL A 114 -7.00 6.38 7.67
N PRO A 115 -5.76 6.64 7.24
CA PRO A 115 -5.47 7.85 6.48
C PRO A 115 -6.18 7.81 5.12
N PRO A 116 -6.35 8.96 4.45
CA PRO A 116 -6.94 9.00 3.12
C PRO A 116 -6.22 8.08 2.14
N LEU A 117 -6.92 7.09 1.64
CA LEU A 117 -6.49 6.20 0.56
C LEU A 117 -6.92 6.81 -0.78
N LEU A 118 -6.01 6.83 -1.76
CA LEU A 118 -6.36 7.22 -3.12
C LEU A 118 -6.61 5.95 -3.93
N CYS A 119 -7.79 5.85 -4.50
CA CYS A 119 -8.22 4.69 -5.30
C CYS A 119 -8.20 5.08 -6.77
N HIS A 120 -7.33 4.43 -7.55
CA HIS A 120 -7.17 4.66 -8.98
C HIS A 120 -7.80 3.51 -9.75
N GLY A 121 -8.84 3.80 -10.50
CA GLY A 121 -9.61 2.84 -11.28
C GLY A 121 -9.78 3.27 -12.73
N THR A 122 -10.90 2.91 -13.34
CA THR A 122 -11.20 3.21 -14.74
C THR A 122 -11.12 4.69 -15.04
N GLY A 123 -10.29 5.05 -16.02
CA GLY A 123 -10.04 6.42 -16.42
C GLY A 123 -8.84 7.09 -15.73
N ASP A 124 -8.29 6.47 -14.72
CA ASP A 124 -7.08 6.94 -14.03
C ASP A 124 -5.82 6.31 -14.61
N ALA A 125 -4.69 6.93 -14.30
CA ALA A 125 -3.37 6.37 -14.54
C ALA A 125 -2.47 6.58 -13.32
N VAL A 126 -1.55 5.65 -13.09
CA VAL A 126 -0.56 5.73 -12.01
C VAL A 126 0.84 5.71 -12.56
N THR A 127 1.75 6.42 -11.90
CA THR A 127 3.17 6.33 -12.18
C THR A 127 3.81 5.35 -11.20
N VAL A 128 4.55 4.39 -11.74
CA VAL A 128 5.24 3.35 -10.96
C VAL A 128 6.75 3.39 -11.26
N PRO A 129 7.60 2.75 -10.42
CA PRO A 129 9.02 2.65 -10.68
C PRO A 129 9.33 1.97 -12.01
N ALA A 130 10.55 2.18 -12.51
CA ALA A 130 11.09 1.47 -13.65
C ALA A 130 11.09 -0.06 -13.44
N LEU A 131 11.11 -0.81 -14.53
CA LEU A 131 11.16 -2.30 -14.49
C LEU A 131 12.45 -2.82 -13.87
N SER A 132 13.56 -2.13 -14.10
CA SER A 132 14.90 -2.49 -13.59
C SER A 132 15.03 -2.40 -12.07
N GLY A 133 14.01 -1.88 -11.37
CA GLY A 133 14.02 -1.74 -9.93
C GLY A 133 14.92 -0.64 -9.38
N GLY A 134 15.64 0.06 -10.22
CA GLY A 134 16.53 1.20 -9.92
C GLY A 134 17.30 1.09 -8.61
N ASP A 135 18.59 0.92 -8.67
CA ASP A 135 19.52 0.93 -7.53
C ASP A 135 19.67 2.33 -6.88
N SER A 136 18.62 3.12 -6.81
CA SER A 136 18.72 4.44 -6.20
C SER A 136 18.52 4.32 -4.67
N PRO A 137 19.58 4.42 -3.86
CA PRO A 137 19.52 4.32 -2.41
C PRO A 137 18.92 5.57 -1.76
N THR A 138 18.09 6.30 -2.49
CA THR A 138 17.50 7.54 -1.98
C THR A 138 16.44 7.21 -0.93
N PRO A 139 16.52 7.74 0.30
CA PRO A 139 15.47 7.61 1.29
C PRO A 139 14.16 8.16 0.71
N GLY A 140 13.14 7.30 0.58
CA GLY A 140 11.89 7.63 -0.13
C GLY A 140 11.92 7.35 -1.64
N GLY A 141 13.00 6.75 -2.17
CA GLY A 141 13.18 6.40 -3.57
C GLY A 141 12.10 5.46 -4.10
N SER A 142 11.73 5.68 -5.35
CA SER A 142 10.76 4.85 -6.06
C SER A 142 11.35 3.47 -6.32
N ARG A 143 10.65 2.40 -5.89
CA ARG A 143 11.09 1.02 -6.04
C ARG A 143 9.93 0.04 -5.96
N TRP A 144 10.11 -1.12 -6.51
CA TRP A 144 9.25 -2.27 -6.24
C TRP A 144 9.55 -2.86 -4.85
N LEU A 145 8.52 -3.20 -4.09
CA LEU A 145 8.60 -4.00 -2.88
C LEU A 145 8.27 -5.45 -3.19
N VAL A 146 7.28 -5.65 -4.06
CA VAL A 146 6.93 -6.91 -4.68
C VAL A 146 6.78 -6.60 -6.16
N ALA A 147 7.80 -6.94 -6.93
CA ALA A 147 7.77 -6.73 -8.37
C ALA A 147 6.85 -7.76 -9.04
N PRO A 148 6.15 -7.40 -10.12
CA PRO A 148 5.37 -8.36 -10.87
C PRO A 148 6.29 -9.39 -11.56
N ASP A 149 5.99 -10.66 -11.36
CA ASP A 149 6.82 -11.80 -11.79
C ASP A 149 6.10 -12.75 -12.74
N THR A 150 4.79 -12.58 -12.93
CA THR A 150 3.96 -13.45 -13.77
C THR A 150 3.02 -12.63 -14.69
N ARG A 151 2.46 -13.29 -15.71
CA ARG A 151 1.42 -12.70 -16.58
C ARG A 151 0.06 -12.59 -15.92
N HIS A 152 -0.16 -13.31 -14.84
CA HIS A 152 -1.44 -13.36 -14.13
C HIS A 152 -1.19 -13.33 -12.63
N PRO A 153 -0.69 -12.22 -12.07
CA PRO A 153 -0.48 -12.12 -10.64
C PRO A 153 -1.82 -12.18 -9.91
N TRP A 154 -1.81 -12.80 -8.75
CA TRP A 154 -2.94 -12.69 -7.85
C TRP A 154 -3.07 -11.25 -7.36
N LEU A 155 -4.30 -10.73 -7.34
CA LEU A 155 -4.61 -9.37 -6.93
C LEU A 155 -5.65 -9.38 -5.80
N PRO A 156 -5.41 -8.67 -4.68
CA PRO A 156 -6.40 -8.56 -3.61
C PRO A 156 -7.64 -7.82 -4.08
N GLY A 157 -8.82 -8.34 -3.71
CA GLY A 157 -10.08 -7.64 -3.90
C GLY A 157 -10.33 -6.54 -2.87
N PRO A 158 -11.42 -5.78 -3.01
CA PRO A 158 -11.73 -4.64 -2.14
C PRO A 158 -11.91 -5.05 -0.67
N GLU A 159 -12.44 -6.22 -0.39
CA GLU A 159 -12.64 -6.75 0.97
C GLU A 159 -11.30 -7.05 1.67
N VAL A 160 -10.33 -7.60 0.93
CA VAL A 160 -8.98 -7.89 1.45
C VAL A 160 -8.23 -6.60 1.74
N VAL A 161 -8.33 -5.61 0.84
CA VAL A 161 -7.70 -4.29 1.04
C VAL A 161 -8.33 -3.55 2.21
N LEU A 162 -9.67 -3.57 2.35
CA LEU A 162 -10.39 -3.02 3.49
C LEU A 162 -9.91 -3.65 4.80
N TRP A 163 -9.88 -4.99 4.84
CA TRP A 163 -9.43 -5.74 6.01
C TRP A 163 -8.01 -5.33 6.43
N ALA A 164 -7.08 -5.24 5.47
CA ALA A 164 -5.70 -4.82 5.73
C ALA A 164 -5.62 -3.39 6.27
N ALA A 165 -6.40 -2.44 5.71
CA ALA A 165 -6.45 -1.06 6.15
C ALA A 165 -6.97 -0.94 7.59
N VAL A 166 -8.08 -1.61 7.91
CA VAL A 166 -8.65 -1.61 9.26
C VAL A 166 -7.71 -2.25 10.29
N ARG A 167 -7.04 -3.34 9.94
CA ARG A 167 -6.04 -3.99 10.81
C ARG A 167 -4.82 -3.11 11.04
N ALA A 168 -4.31 -2.46 9.99
CA ALA A 168 -3.19 -1.52 10.09
C ALA A 168 -3.50 -0.30 10.97
N ALA A 169 -4.73 0.22 10.88
CA ALA A 169 -5.21 1.31 11.71
C ALA A 169 -5.25 0.94 13.21
N ARG A 170 -5.77 -0.26 13.53
CA ARG A 170 -5.84 -0.76 14.92
C ARG A 170 -4.47 -0.93 15.56
N ALA A 171 -3.47 -1.35 14.79
CA ALA A 171 -2.10 -1.50 15.30
C ALA A 171 -1.48 -0.15 15.70
N ALA A 172 -1.85 0.94 15.03
CA ALA A 172 -1.36 2.28 15.34
C ALA A 172 -1.84 2.79 16.71
N VAL A 173 -3.05 2.41 17.13
CA VAL A 173 -3.64 2.85 18.41
C VAL A 173 -2.97 2.18 19.61
N ARG A 174 -2.35 1.00 19.43
CA ARG A 174 -1.70 0.26 20.53
C ARG A 174 -0.32 0.78 20.95
N ILE A 175 0.28 1.73 20.25
CA ILE A 175 1.63 2.25 20.53
C ILE A 175 1.58 3.58 21.28
N SER A 176 0.44 4.01 21.82
CA SER A 176 0.40 5.14 22.75
C SER A 176 0.76 4.64 24.16
N ILE A 177 2.04 4.30 24.37
CA ILE A 177 2.60 4.06 25.70
C ILE A 177 3.00 5.43 26.28
N PHE A 178 2.03 6.24 26.60
CA PHE A 178 2.16 7.19 27.69
C PHE A 178 1.33 6.64 28.85
N PRO A 179 1.94 6.33 30.01
CA PRO A 179 1.14 6.10 31.20
C PRO A 179 0.27 7.35 31.40
N PRO A 180 -1.00 7.19 31.80
CA PRO A 180 -1.82 8.33 32.15
C PRO A 180 -1.03 9.14 33.20
N ALA A 181 -0.91 10.43 32.99
CA ALA A 181 -0.30 11.31 33.98
C ALA A 181 -1.08 11.10 35.27
N ASP A 182 -0.42 10.55 36.29
CA ASP A 182 -0.99 10.40 37.62
C ASP A 182 -1.41 11.79 38.11
N GLN A 183 -2.70 12.08 38.05
CA GLN A 183 -3.30 13.31 38.57
C GLN A 183 -3.32 13.36 40.09
N ASP A 184 -2.78 12.35 40.77
CA ASP A 184 -2.71 12.27 42.24
C ASP A 184 -1.28 12.29 42.82
N ALA A 185 -0.35 12.91 42.15
CA ALA A 185 0.93 13.25 42.80
C ALA A 185 0.68 14.31 43.84
N LYS A 186 0.33 13.88 45.07
CA LYS A 186 0.35 14.77 46.24
C LYS A 186 1.76 15.33 46.38
N VAL A 187 1.90 16.62 46.05
CA VAL A 187 3.09 17.39 46.38
C VAL A 187 3.18 17.44 47.91
N TYR A 188 4.06 16.66 48.50
CA TYR A 188 4.42 16.79 49.89
C TYR A 188 5.23 18.08 50.05
N ASP A 189 4.58 19.10 50.54
CA ASP A 189 5.21 20.36 50.98
C ASP A 189 6.12 20.05 52.17
N VAL A 190 7.44 20.05 51.95
CA VAL A 190 8.48 19.86 52.98
C VAL A 190 8.94 21.20 53.54
N SER A 191 8.10 22.21 53.57
CA SER A 191 8.40 23.49 54.17
C SER A 191 7.75 23.63 55.53
N ARG A 192 8.21 22.86 56.53
CA ARG A 192 8.10 23.24 57.95
C ARG A 192 8.99 22.37 58.82
N ARG A 193 10.21 22.79 58.99
CA ARG A 193 10.90 22.83 60.30
C ARG A 193 12.04 23.85 60.26
N ARG A 194 11.84 24.79 61.14
CA ARG A 194 12.83 25.67 61.70
C ARG A 194 14.26 25.33 61.53
#